data_75faa8a7e8d3daceba11be1d8e7b9dee
#
_entry.id   75faa8a7e8d3daceba11be1d8e7b9dee
#
_cell.length_a   1.000
_cell.length_b   1.000
_cell.length_c   1.000
_cell.angle_alpha   90.00
_cell.angle_beta   90.00
_cell.angle_gamma   90.00
#
_symmetry.space_group_name_H-M   'P 1'
#
loop_
_entity.id
_entity.type
_entity.pdbx_description
1 polymer ?
#
loop_
_entity_poly.entity_id
_entity_poly.type
_entity_poly.pdbx_seq_one_letter_code
_entity_poly.pdbx_strand_id
1 'polypeptide(L)'
;MHQYLFFIGDFPIRAYGTMLALAIICGASVAYVLLKKDGRGWHEHIIDFSITVAVAGLIGARLWDVFFFDWDYYGNHLLEIPFVWQGGMSIQGGVVLGTIAGYWYLRKNKIDFWAFADLFAPALILAQSVGRMANLLNGDAFGHPTGGNYGIIYPESTLAYRTYGNQPLWPAEVWEGQIDILIFVALLLFGSFKHAKGQVFVLYAILYSTARFFLEFLRGDYVNVTLGLKSAQMTSLIAIIVGICVFIYLGYLEKKNQKVLVAIEPTVKTKKRK
;
A
#
# COMPACT_ATOMS: atom_id res chain seq x y z
N MET A 1 1.50 -21.71 12.03
CA MET A 1 2.10 -20.37 11.84
C MET A 1 3.48 -20.40 12.45
N HIS A 2 4.48 -19.96 11.71
CA HIS A 2 5.86 -19.94 12.16
C HIS A 2 6.39 -18.52 12.02
N GLN A 3 6.72 -17.88 13.13
CA GLN A 3 7.34 -16.54 13.13
C GLN A 3 8.77 -16.58 12.55
N TYR A 4 9.42 -17.75 12.65
CA TYR A 4 10.74 -18.01 12.10
C TYR A 4 10.65 -19.13 11.06
N LEU A 5 11.24 -18.93 9.88
CA LEU A 5 11.26 -19.96 8.83
C LEU A 5 12.39 -20.96 9.05
N PHE A 6 13.60 -20.46 9.31
CA PHE A 6 14.78 -21.25 9.62
C PHE A 6 15.85 -20.36 10.27
N PHE A 7 16.95 -20.99 10.71
CA PHE A 7 18.10 -20.31 11.31
C PHE A 7 19.34 -20.50 10.42
N ILE A 8 20.13 -19.46 10.27
CA ILE A 8 21.48 -19.52 9.65
C ILE A 8 22.47 -19.30 10.79
N GLY A 9 23.03 -20.39 11.34
CA GLY A 9 23.72 -20.33 12.62
C GLY A 9 22.75 -19.85 13.71
N ASP A 10 23.11 -18.82 14.46
CA ASP A 10 22.27 -18.18 15.50
C ASP A 10 21.36 -17.08 14.95
N PHE A 11 21.41 -16.77 13.65
CA PHE A 11 20.60 -15.70 13.07
C PHE A 11 19.25 -16.23 12.59
N PRO A 12 18.14 -15.76 13.19
CA PRO A 12 16.80 -16.19 12.83
C PRO A 12 16.29 -15.49 11.56
N ILE A 13 15.87 -16.24 10.56
CA ILE A 13 15.15 -15.71 9.40
C ILE A 13 13.66 -15.61 9.74
N ARG A 14 13.19 -14.38 9.94
CA ARG A 14 11.81 -14.09 10.30
C ARG A 14 10.89 -14.23 9.10
N ALA A 15 9.76 -14.92 9.27
CA ALA A 15 8.75 -15.08 8.23
C ALA A 15 8.21 -13.73 7.73
N TYR A 16 7.99 -12.78 8.63
CA TYR A 16 7.52 -11.45 8.30
C TYR A 16 8.43 -10.72 7.30
N GLY A 17 9.73 -10.64 7.59
CA GLY A 17 10.69 -9.98 6.71
C GLY A 17 10.82 -10.66 5.34
N THR A 18 10.76 -11.99 5.32
CA THR A 18 10.80 -12.77 4.08
C THR A 18 9.57 -12.52 3.22
N MET A 19 8.37 -12.51 3.81
CA MET A 19 7.12 -12.21 3.09
C MET A 19 7.08 -10.77 2.59
N LEU A 20 7.62 -9.82 3.35
CA LEU A 20 7.75 -8.43 2.91
C LEU A 20 8.69 -8.30 1.70
N ALA A 21 9.84 -9.00 1.71
CA ALA A 21 10.75 -9.05 0.56
C ALA A 21 10.07 -9.67 -0.66
N LEU A 22 9.34 -10.77 -0.49
CA LEU A 22 8.54 -11.39 -1.55
C LEU A 22 7.45 -10.45 -2.09
N ALA A 23 6.78 -9.71 -1.22
CA ALA A 23 5.78 -8.70 -1.62
C ALA A 23 6.41 -7.62 -2.52
N ILE A 24 7.58 -7.10 -2.15
CA ILE A 24 8.33 -6.12 -2.96
C ILE A 24 8.73 -6.72 -4.31
N ILE A 25 9.28 -7.93 -4.34
CA ILE A 25 9.70 -8.61 -5.58
C ILE A 25 8.48 -8.87 -6.47
N CYS A 26 7.39 -9.37 -5.92
CA CYS A 26 6.15 -9.62 -6.65
C CYS A 26 5.58 -8.33 -7.25
N GLY A 27 5.44 -7.28 -6.44
CA GLY A 27 5.00 -5.97 -6.90
C GLY A 27 5.91 -5.37 -7.97
N ALA A 28 7.22 -5.38 -7.76
CA ALA A 28 8.18 -4.88 -8.75
C ALA A 28 8.12 -5.66 -10.07
N SER A 29 7.94 -6.98 -10.01
CA SER A 29 7.81 -7.83 -11.21
C SER A 29 6.56 -7.49 -12.02
N VAL A 30 5.41 -7.33 -11.35
CA VAL A 30 4.17 -6.93 -12.02
C VAL A 30 4.27 -5.52 -12.58
N ALA A 31 4.83 -4.57 -11.81
CA ALA A 31 5.06 -3.21 -12.29
C ALA A 31 5.99 -3.20 -13.51
N TYR A 32 7.06 -4.00 -13.50
CA TYR A 32 7.96 -4.15 -14.65
C TYR A 32 7.20 -4.59 -15.91
N VAL A 33 6.35 -5.60 -15.80
CA VAL A 33 5.56 -6.11 -16.93
C VAL A 33 4.60 -5.05 -17.46
N LEU A 34 3.88 -4.35 -16.58
CA LEU A 34 2.92 -3.30 -16.97
C LEU A 34 3.61 -2.10 -17.60
N LEU A 35 4.72 -1.63 -17.03
CA LEU A 35 5.51 -0.54 -17.56
C LEU A 35 6.21 -0.90 -18.88
N LYS A 36 6.64 -2.14 -19.05
CA LYS A 36 7.21 -2.63 -20.31
C LYS A 36 6.16 -2.70 -21.42
N LYS A 37 4.96 -3.17 -21.09
CA LYS A 37 3.83 -3.23 -22.03
C LYS A 37 3.39 -1.84 -22.48
N ASP A 38 3.50 -0.84 -21.62
CA ASP A 38 3.19 0.56 -21.92
C ASP A 38 4.13 1.19 -22.97
N GLY A 39 5.35 0.71 -23.09
CA GLY A 39 6.29 1.07 -24.17
C GLY A 39 7.07 2.37 -23.99
N ARG A 40 6.88 3.15 -22.90
CA ARG A 40 7.62 4.41 -22.63
C ARG A 40 9.04 4.22 -22.08
N GLY A 41 9.50 2.97 -21.88
CA GLY A 41 10.83 2.67 -21.37
C GLY A 41 10.95 2.76 -19.82
N TRP A 42 9.89 3.11 -19.11
CA TRP A 42 9.91 3.32 -17.66
C TRP A 42 10.16 2.06 -16.83
N HIS A 43 10.03 0.88 -17.42
CA HIS A 43 10.33 -0.39 -16.77
C HIS A 43 11.81 -0.52 -16.36
N GLU A 44 12.73 0.19 -17.02
CA GLU A 44 14.14 0.21 -16.67
C GLU A 44 14.41 0.85 -15.30
N HIS A 45 13.50 1.72 -14.87
CA HIS A 45 13.59 2.42 -13.59
C HIS A 45 12.99 1.66 -12.40
N ILE A 46 12.31 0.52 -12.63
CA ILE A 46 11.49 -0.09 -11.57
C ILE A 46 12.33 -0.62 -10.40
N ILE A 47 13.51 -1.15 -10.66
CA ILE A 47 14.40 -1.68 -9.62
C ILE A 47 14.89 -0.54 -8.74
N ASP A 48 15.47 0.51 -9.34
CA ASP A 48 15.98 1.67 -8.62
C ASP A 48 14.88 2.42 -7.88
N PHE A 49 13.71 2.56 -8.50
CA PHE A 49 12.53 3.11 -7.86
C PHE A 49 12.11 2.29 -6.64
N SER A 50 12.00 0.97 -6.77
CA SER A 50 11.58 0.09 -5.68
C SER A 50 12.59 0.11 -4.53
N ILE A 51 13.88 0.08 -4.81
CA ILE A 51 14.93 0.19 -3.78
C ILE A 51 14.85 1.55 -3.09
N THR A 52 14.73 2.64 -3.86
CA THR A 52 14.63 4.00 -3.31
C THR A 52 13.44 4.14 -2.37
N VAL A 53 12.27 3.66 -2.79
CA VAL A 53 11.04 3.72 -1.98
C VAL A 53 11.13 2.82 -0.76
N ALA A 54 11.67 1.60 -0.90
CA ALA A 54 11.81 0.65 0.20
C ALA A 54 12.77 1.16 1.28
N VAL A 55 13.94 1.66 0.88
CA VAL A 55 14.93 2.23 1.82
C VAL A 55 14.38 3.47 2.51
N ALA A 56 13.80 4.40 1.75
CA ALA A 56 13.18 5.59 2.33
C ALA A 56 12.02 5.24 3.26
N GLY A 57 11.20 4.25 2.86
CA GLY A 57 10.11 3.74 3.68
C GLY A 57 10.59 3.14 5.00
N LEU A 58 11.66 2.34 4.97
CA LEU A 58 12.27 1.77 6.17
C LEU A 58 12.79 2.86 7.12
N ILE A 59 13.52 3.82 6.58
CA ILE A 59 14.02 4.97 7.35
C ILE A 59 12.84 5.78 7.93
N GLY A 60 11.84 6.07 7.11
CA GLY A 60 10.67 6.82 7.54
C GLY A 60 9.88 6.12 8.62
N ALA A 61 9.68 4.80 8.51
CA ALA A 61 8.99 4.00 9.51
C ALA A 61 9.71 4.05 10.86
N ARG A 62 11.04 3.96 10.85
CA ARG A 62 11.86 4.06 12.07
C ARG A 62 11.84 5.44 12.68
N LEU A 63 12.09 6.49 11.88
CA LEU A 63 12.09 7.86 12.38
C LEU A 63 10.74 8.27 12.95
N TRP A 64 9.65 7.86 12.32
CA TRP A 64 8.31 8.17 12.82
C TRP A 64 8.05 7.53 14.18
N ASP A 65 8.41 6.26 14.35
CA ASP A 65 8.31 5.54 15.61
C ASP A 65 9.12 6.24 16.71
N VAL A 66 10.39 6.49 16.46
CA VAL A 66 11.31 7.14 17.38
C VAL A 66 10.79 8.51 17.85
N PHE A 67 10.35 9.37 16.90
CA PHE A 67 10.03 10.76 17.25
C PHE A 67 8.61 10.95 17.76
N PHE A 68 7.65 10.10 17.36
CA PHE A 68 6.24 10.31 17.69
C PHE A 68 5.69 9.32 18.74
N PHE A 69 6.33 8.16 18.91
CA PHE A 69 5.83 7.14 19.84
C PHE A 69 6.78 6.86 20.98
N ASP A 70 8.09 6.78 20.75
CA ASP A 70 9.07 6.29 21.73
C ASP A 70 10.20 7.27 22.02
N TRP A 71 9.97 8.58 21.87
CA TRP A 71 11.00 9.60 22.12
C TRP A 71 11.56 9.60 23.55
N ASP A 72 10.73 9.28 24.54
CA ASP A 72 11.15 9.20 25.93
C ASP A 72 12.24 8.14 26.16
N TYR A 73 12.23 7.07 25.38
CA TYR A 73 13.27 6.05 25.37
C TYR A 73 14.46 6.46 24.52
N TYR A 74 14.23 6.77 23.24
CA TYR A 74 15.30 7.01 22.27
C TYR A 74 16.04 8.33 22.51
N GLY A 75 15.44 9.30 23.18
CA GLY A 75 16.12 10.54 23.60
C GLY A 75 17.32 10.29 24.50
N ASN A 76 17.30 9.19 25.26
CA ASN A 76 18.40 8.75 26.11
C ASN A 76 19.26 7.63 25.48
N HIS A 77 18.84 7.03 24.32
CA HIS A 77 19.46 5.90 23.68
C HIS A 77 19.66 6.13 22.17
N LEU A 78 20.22 7.29 21.80
CA LEU A 78 20.34 7.73 20.39
C LEU A 78 21.09 6.71 19.50
N LEU A 79 22.05 5.97 20.05
CA LEU A 79 22.81 4.96 19.31
C LEU A 79 21.97 3.73 18.91
N GLU A 80 20.80 3.55 19.51
CA GLU A 80 19.90 2.44 19.20
C GLU A 80 18.91 2.77 18.08
N ILE A 81 18.79 4.04 17.68
CA ILE A 81 17.91 4.47 16.59
C ILE A 81 18.12 3.67 15.29
N PRO A 82 19.36 3.35 14.84
CA PRO A 82 19.58 2.56 13.63
C PRO A 82 19.20 1.07 13.74
N PHE A 83 18.93 0.55 14.95
CA PHE A 83 18.72 -0.89 15.17
C PHE A 83 17.29 -1.32 14.81
N VAL A 84 16.95 -1.21 13.52
CA VAL A 84 15.61 -1.56 12.98
C VAL A 84 15.19 -3.02 13.24
N TRP A 85 16.15 -3.92 13.48
CA TRP A 85 15.88 -5.34 13.79
C TRP A 85 15.34 -5.58 15.19
N GLN A 86 15.39 -4.60 16.08
CA GLN A 86 14.78 -4.67 17.42
C GLN A 86 13.27 -4.42 17.40
N GLY A 87 12.71 -3.94 16.28
CA GLY A 87 11.31 -3.53 16.17
C GLY A 87 11.18 -2.00 16.26
N GLY A 88 9.99 -1.52 16.61
CA GLY A 88 9.71 -0.07 16.68
C GLY A 88 9.70 0.56 15.29
N MET A 89 8.66 0.25 14.51
CA MET A 89 8.49 0.77 13.16
C MET A 89 7.02 1.13 12.88
N SER A 90 6.80 2.36 12.46
CA SER A 90 5.49 2.91 12.19
C SER A 90 5.21 2.98 10.69
N ILE A 91 4.10 2.35 10.26
CA ILE A 91 3.68 2.37 8.86
C ILE A 91 3.45 3.78 8.31
N GLN A 92 3.00 4.70 9.15
CA GLN A 92 2.73 6.10 8.77
C GLN A 92 3.99 6.77 8.23
N GLY A 93 5.11 6.65 8.95
CA GLY A 93 6.39 7.20 8.51
C GLY A 93 6.91 6.54 7.24
N GLY A 94 6.71 5.22 7.12
CA GLY A 94 7.06 4.47 5.92
C GLY A 94 6.32 4.97 4.68
N VAL A 95 5.02 5.18 4.78
CA VAL A 95 4.17 5.69 3.68
C VAL A 95 4.57 7.12 3.33
N VAL A 96 4.75 8.00 4.33
CA VAL A 96 5.09 9.41 4.08
C VAL A 96 6.44 9.53 3.37
N LEU A 97 7.50 8.98 3.97
CA LEU A 97 8.85 9.15 3.41
C LEU A 97 9.04 8.34 2.12
N GLY A 98 8.45 7.15 2.02
CA GLY A 98 8.44 6.37 0.79
C GLY A 98 7.74 7.09 -0.37
N THR A 99 6.59 7.74 -0.11
CA THR A 99 5.88 8.53 -1.13
C THR A 99 6.68 9.75 -1.57
N ILE A 100 7.29 10.48 -0.63
CA ILE A 100 8.15 11.63 -0.93
C ILE A 100 9.34 11.21 -1.80
N ALA A 101 10.03 10.12 -1.42
CA ALA A 101 11.17 9.60 -2.16
C ALA A 101 10.77 9.10 -3.56
N GLY A 102 9.65 8.41 -3.68
CA GLY A 102 9.10 7.95 -4.96
C GLY A 102 8.76 9.12 -5.88
N TYR A 103 8.06 10.14 -5.35
CA TYR A 103 7.76 11.35 -6.12
C TYR A 103 9.03 12.07 -6.58
N TRP A 104 10.01 12.24 -5.67
CA TRP A 104 11.30 12.84 -6.00
C TRP A 104 12.03 12.07 -7.09
N TYR A 105 12.07 10.72 -6.99
CA TYR A 105 12.70 9.85 -7.98
C TYR A 105 12.08 10.03 -9.38
N LEU A 106 10.74 10.01 -9.46
CA LEU A 106 10.03 10.18 -10.72
C LEU A 106 10.29 11.57 -11.32
N ARG A 107 10.28 12.61 -10.51
CA ARG A 107 10.57 14.00 -10.97
C ARG A 107 12.01 14.14 -11.46
N LYS A 108 12.99 13.57 -10.75
CA LYS A 108 14.39 13.57 -11.16
C LYS A 108 14.60 12.90 -12.52
N ASN A 109 13.90 11.82 -12.79
CA ASN A 109 13.99 11.06 -14.04
C ASN A 109 13.00 11.54 -15.11
N LYS A 110 12.30 12.66 -14.89
CA LYS A 110 11.33 13.26 -15.83
C LYS A 110 10.18 12.31 -16.22
N ILE A 111 9.81 11.41 -15.30
CA ILE A 111 8.71 10.47 -15.46
C ILE A 111 7.42 11.14 -14.99
N ASP A 112 6.36 11.06 -15.81
CA ASP A 112 5.03 11.58 -15.45
C ASP A 112 4.45 10.80 -14.27
N PHE A 113 4.24 11.49 -13.15
CA PHE A 113 3.80 10.89 -11.89
C PHE A 113 2.45 10.16 -12.04
N TRP A 114 1.44 10.83 -12.62
CA TRP A 114 0.10 10.24 -12.69
C TRP A 114 0.05 9.03 -13.62
N ALA A 115 0.73 9.11 -14.74
CA ALA A 115 0.77 8.00 -15.69
C ALA A 115 1.60 6.81 -15.16
N PHE A 116 2.67 7.07 -14.39
CA PHE A 116 3.41 6.01 -13.71
C PHE A 116 2.59 5.40 -12.57
N ALA A 117 1.92 6.23 -11.78
CA ALA A 117 1.09 5.78 -10.67
C ALA A 117 -0.06 4.87 -11.14
N ASP A 118 -0.68 5.15 -12.28
CA ASP A 118 -1.72 4.29 -12.87
C ASP A 118 -1.20 2.89 -13.20
N LEU A 119 0.00 2.79 -13.75
CA LEU A 119 0.62 1.51 -14.07
C LEU A 119 1.18 0.78 -12.84
N PHE A 120 1.52 1.54 -11.80
CA PHE A 120 2.07 1.01 -10.55
C PHE A 120 0.98 0.58 -9.55
N ALA A 121 -0.21 1.16 -9.60
CA ALA A 121 -1.29 0.89 -8.65
C ALA A 121 -1.71 -0.59 -8.56
N PRO A 122 -1.89 -1.33 -9.68
CA PRO A 122 -2.18 -2.77 -9.61
C PRO A 122 -1.05 -3.56 -8.93
N ALA A 123 0.21 -3.22 -9.22
CA ALA A 123 1.37 -3.87 -8.61
C ALA A 123 1.43 -3.62 -7.10
N LEU A 124 1.09 -2.41 -6.67
CA LEU A 124 1.08 -2.02 -5.27
C LEU A 124 0.05 -2.81 -4.46
N ILE A 125 -1.20 -2.91 -4.94
CA ILE A 125 -2.24 -3.68 -4.22
C ILE A 125 -1.93 -5.18 -4.18
N LEU A 126 -1.33 -5.74 -5.23
CA LEU A 126 -0.90 -7.13 -5.21
C LEU A 126 0.23 -7.35 -4.18
N ALA A 127 1.18 -6.42 -4.08
CA ALA A 127 2.22 -6.47 -3.04
C ALA A 127 1.60 -6.37 -1.63
N GLN A 128 0.57 -5.55 -1.44
CA GLN A 128 -0.18 -5.49 -0.17
C GLN A 128 -0.84 -6.82 0.16
N SER A 129 -1.49 -7.49 -0.80
CA SER A 129 -2.08 -8.82 -0.60
C SER A 129 -1.04 -9.85 -0.12
N VAL A 130 0.15 -9.88 -0.74
CA VAL A 130 1.25 -10.75 -0.28
C VAL A 130 1.72 -10.35 1.12
N GLY A 131 1.77 -9.04 1.43
CA GLY A 131 2.08 -8.52 2.76
C GLY A 131 1.10 -8.98 3.86
N ARG A 132 -0.19 -9.22 3.52
CA ARG A 132 -1.15 -9.79 4.49
C ARG A 132 -0.81 -11.21 4.93
N MET A 133 -0.11 -11.97 4.10
CA MET A 133 0.44 -13.27 4.52
C MET A 133 1.54 -13.11 5.59
N ALA A 134 2.29 -12.01 5.56
CA ALA A 134 3.24 -11.71 6.62
C ALA A 134 2.53 -11.48 7.97
N ASN A 135 1.42 -10.73 7.97
CA ASN A 135 0.60 -10.52 9.17
C ASN A 135 0.07 -11.86 9.72
N LEU A 136 -0.50 -12.71 8.86
CA LEU A 136 -0.98 -14.03 9.25
C LEU A 136 0.11 -14.89 9.91
N LEU A 137 1.31 -14.94 9.32
CA LEU A 137 2.42 -15.72 9.87
C LEU A 137 2.97 -15.15 11.17
N ASN A 138 2.93 -13.83 11.34
CA ASN A 138 3.37 -13.12 12.53
C ASN A 138 2.32 -13.14 13.66
N GLY A 139 1.04 -13.36 13.32
CA GLY A 139 -0.08 -13.34 14.25
C GLY A 139 -0.45 -11.92 14.71
N ASP A 140 -0.41 -10.97 13.78
CA ASP A 140 -0.87 -9.60 13.96
C ASP A 140 -1.95 -9.25 12.91
N ALA A 141 -2.57 -8.08 13.05
CA ALA A 141 -3.68 -7.65 12.19
C ALA A 141 -4.93 -8.55 12.25
N PHE A 142 -5.05 -9.36 13.27
CA PHE A 142 -6.12 -10.32 13.52
C PHE A 142 -7.47 -9.68 13.80
N GLY A 143 -8.54 -10.46 13.65
CA GLY A 143 -9.89 -10.07 14.01
C GLY A 143 -10.21 -10.27 15.50
N HIS A 144 -11.37 -9.77 15.93
CA HIS A 144 -11.90 -10.08 17.26
C HIS A 144 -12.46 -11.52 17.33
N PRO A 145 -12.76 -12.05 18.53
CA PRO A 145 -13.34 -13.38 18.68
C PRO A 145 -14.65 -13.57 17.90
N THR A 146 -14.80 -14.74 17.26
CA THR A 146 -16.00 -15.06 16.49
C THR A 146 -17.20 -15.43 17.38
N GLY A 147 -16.94 -15.80 18.64
CA GLY A 147 -17.95 -16.33 19.55
C GLY A 147 -18.42 -17.75 19.22
N GLY A 148 -17.81 -18.43 18.26
CA GLY A 148 -18.17 -19.79 17.81
C GLY A 148 -16.94 -20.66 17.52
N ASN A 149 -17.16 -21.72 16.76
CA ASN A 149 -16.12 -22.68 16.39
C ASN A 149 -15.41 -22.35 15.07
N TYR A 150 -15.77 -21.25 14.44
CA TYR A 150 -15.18 -20.77 13.19
C TYR A 150 -14.12 -19.69 13.45
N GLY A 151 -13.03 -19.73 12.72
CA GLY A 151 -11.98 -18.73 12.79
C GLY A 151 -10.58 -19.34 12.89
N ILE A 152 -9.59 -18.48 13.12
CA ILE A 152 -8.20 -18.88 13.28
C ILE A 152 -7.86 -18.88 14.77
N ILE A 153 -7.28 -19.98 15.24
CA ILE A 153 -6.66 -20.08 16.57
C ILE A 153 -5.16 -19.85 16.39
N TYR A 154 -4.65 -18.80 17.02
CA TYR A 154 -3.25 -18.41 16.89
C TYR A 154 -2.37 -19.11 17.94
N PRO A 155 -1.07 -19.38 17.60
CA PRO A 155 -0.11 -19.95 18.56
C PRO A 155 0.18 -19.00 19.74
N GLU A 156 0.56 -19.56 20.88
CA GLU A 156 0.86 -18.83 22.12
C GLU A 156 1.93 -17.74 21.99
N SER A 157 2.85 -17.90 21.03
CA SER A 157 3.92 -16.94 20.77
C SER A 157 3.45 -15.64 20.11
N THR A 158 2.19 -15.62 19.61
CA THR A 158 1.67 -14.49 18.80
C THR A 158 0.99 -13.41 19.67
N LEU A 159 0.89 -12.19 19.11
CA LEU A 159 0.16 -11.09 19.73
C LEU A 159 -1.33 -11.42 19.85
N ALA A 160 -1.91 -12.08 18.83
CA ALA A 160 -3.30 -12.50 18.82
C ALA A 160 -3.66 -13.38 20.02
N TYR A 161 -2.83 -14.40 20.32
CA TYR A 161 -3.03 -15.27 21.47
C TYR A 161 -2.87 -14.51 22.80
N ARG A 162 -1.89 -13.62 22.90
CA ARG A 162 -1.69 -12.80 24.10
C ARG A 162 -2.87 -11.90 24.40
N THR A 163 -3.58 -11.44 23.35
CA THR A 163 -4.73 -10.55 23.46
C THR A 163 -6.01 -11.29 23.82
N TYR A 164 -6.28 -12.43 23.19
CA TYR A 164 -7.56 -13.13 23.28
C TYR A 164 -7.48 -14.58 23.78
N GLY A 165 -6.27 -15.12 23.98
CA GLY A 165 -6.08 -16.51 24.42
C GLY A 165 -6.41 -17.54 23.33
N ASN A 166 -6.72 -18.76 23.77
CA ASN A 166 -7.00 -19.89 22.89
C ASN A 166 -8.47 -19.91 22.42
N GLN A 167 -8.82 -18.94 21.52
CA GLN A 167 -10.16 -18.89 20.96
C GLN A 167 -10.12 -18.53 19.47
N PRO A 168 -11.13 -18.92 18.66
CA PRO A 168 -11.18 -18.60 17.24
C PRO A 168 -11.41 -17.11 17.01
N LEU A 169 -10.56 -16.50 16.19
CA LEU A 169 -10.64 -15.09 15.79
C LEU A 169 -11.02 -14.97 14.30
N TRP A 170 -11.70 -13.88 13.95
CA TRP A 170 -11.99 -13.58 12.55
C TRP A 170 -10.70 -13.44 11.76
N PRO A 171 -10.56 -14.09 10.58
CA PRO A 171 -9.35 -14.03 9.76
C PRO A 171 -9.28 -12.72 8.94
N ALA A 172 -9.26 -11.57 9.63
CA ALA A 172 -9.39 -10.25 9.01
C ALA A 172 -8.26 -9.98 8.00
N GLU A 173 -7.02 -10.36 8.32
CA GLU A 173 -5.86 -10.22 7.46
C GLU A 173 -5.93 -11.10 6.20
N VAL A 174 -6.50 -12.31 6.33
CA VAL A 174 -6.71 -13.20 5.17
C VAL A 174 -7.75 -12.62 4.22
N TRP A 175 -8.86 -12.14 4.76
CA TRP A 175 -9.91 -11.52 3.94
C TRP A 175 -9.45 -10.23 3.30
N GLU A 176 -8.64 -9.43 4.00
CA GLU A 176 -8.02 -8.23 3.41
C GLU A 176 -7.13 -8.63 2.22
N GLY A 177 -6.29 -9.65 2.35
CA GLY A 177 -5.46 -10.16 1.26
C GLY A 177 -6.27 -10.66 0.06
N GLN A 178 -7.40 -11.35 0.28
CA GLN A 178 -8.29 -11.81 -0.78
C GLN A 178 -8.98 -10.65 -1.51
N ILE A 179 -9.47 -9.65 -0.76
CA ILE A 179 -10.08 -8.45 -1.34
C ILE A 179 -9.05 -7.66 -2.15
N ASP A 180 -7.79 -7.56 -1.68
CA ASP A 180 -6.71 -6.92 -2.42
C ASP A 180 -6.45 -7.58 -3.78
N ILE A 181 -6.57 -8.92 -3.89
CA ILE A 181 -6.50 -9.64 -5.17
C ILE A 181 -7.67 -9.26 -6.08
N LEU A 182 -8.88 -9.14 -5.54
CA LEU A 182 -10.04 -8.72 -6.33
C LEU A 182 -9.89 -7.28 -6.83
N ILE A 183 -9.36 -6.38 -5.98
CA ILE A 183 -9.03 -5.01 -6.38
C ILE A 183 -7.96 -5.00 -7.47
N PHE A 184 -6.92 -5.83 -7.35
CA PHE A 184 -5.89 -5.99 -8.37
C PHE A 184 -6.50 -6.31 -9.75
N VAL A 185 -7.38 -7.31 -9.82
CA VAL A 185 -8.08 -7.68 -11.06
C VAL A 185 -8.94 -6.52 -11.57
N ALA A 186 -9.70 -5.86 -10.68
CA ALA A 186 -10.53 -4.71 -11.05
C ALA A 186 -9.71 -3.56 -11.64
N LEU A 187 -8.54 -3.26 -11.08
CA LEU A 187 -7.65 -2.21 -11.60
C LEU A 187 -7.06 -2.57 -12.96
N LEU A 188 -6.68 -3.83 -13.18
CA LEU A 188 -6.21 -4.28 -14.50
C LEU A 188 -7.31 -4.16 -15.55
N LEU A 189 -8.54 -4.55 -15.22
CA LEU A 189 -9.69 -4.42 -16.10
C LEU A 189 -10.00 -2.95 -16.40
N PHE A 190 -10.08 -2.11 -15.38
CA PHE A 190 -10.33 -0.68 -15.57
C PHE A 190 -9.22 0.00 -16.38
N GLY A 191 -7.95 -0.31 -16.10
CA GLY A 191 -6.78 0.21 -16.82
C GLY A 191 -6.72 -0.20 -18.28
N SER A 192 -7.44 -1.27 -18.69
CA SER A 192 -7.55 -1.68 -20.10
C SER A 192 -8.51 -0.82 -20.92
N PHE A 193 -9.39 -0.05 -20.26
CA PHE A 193 -10.29 0.89 -20.92
C PHE A 193 -9.69 2.29 -21.00
N LYS A 194 -10.26 3.12 -21.87
CA LYS A 194 -9.85 4.55 -21.98
C LYS A 194 -10.22 5.30 -20.70
N HIS A 195 -9.22 5.88 -20.03
CA HIS A 195 -9.36 6.63 -18.78
C HIS A 195 -8.44 7.86 -18.78
N ALA A 196 -8.70 8.80 -17.88
CA ALA A 196 -7.81 9.93 -17.65
C ALA A 196 -6.58 9.51 -16.82
N LYS A 197 -5.45 10.17 -17.03
CA LYS A 197 -4.25 9.95 -16.23
C LYS A 197 -4.53 10.16 -14.74
N GLY A 198 -4.11 9.21 -13.92
CA GLY A 198 -4.31 9.21 -12.47
C GLY A 198 -5.58 8.51 -12.01
N GLN A 199 -6.51 8.16 -12.90
CA GLN A 199 -7.77 7.53 -12.51
C GLN A 199 -7.61 6.10 -11.99
N VAL A 200 -6.67 5.30 -12.51
CA VAL A 200 -6.43 3.95 -11.98
C VAL A 200 -5.87 4.01 -10.57
N PHE A 201 -4.92 4.91 -10.32
CA PHE A 201 -4.34 5.10 -8.98
C PHE A 201 -5.38 5.63 -7.98
N VAL A 202 -6.21 6.58 -8.39
CA VAL A 202 -7.29 7.10 -7.53
C VAL A 202 -8.34 6.03 -7.26
N LEU A 203 -8.68 5.20 -8.25
CA LEU A 203 -9.59 4.07 -8.09
C LEU A 203 -9.03 3.04 -7.10
N TYR A 204 -7.71 2.74 -7.17
CA TYR A 204 -7.04 1.95 -6.15
C TYR A 204 -7.26 2.52 -4.75
N ALA A 205 -7.02 3.82 -4.55
CA ALA A 205 -7.20 4.46 -3.25
C ALA A 205 -8.65 4.37 -2.74
N ILE A 206 -9.64 4.55 -3.61
CA ILE A 206 -11.07 4.43 -3.27
C ILE A 206 -11.40 2.99 -2.87
N LEU A 207 -11.06 2.00 -3.71
CA LEU A 207 -11.43 0.60 -3.48
C LEU A 207 -10.74 0.03 -2.23
N TYR A 208 -9.44 0.28 -2.06
CA TYR A 208 -8.70 -0.15 -0.87
C TYR A 208 -9.26 0.51 0.40
N SER A 209 -9.49 1.83 0.38
CA SER A 209 -10.06 2.52 1.54
C SER A 209 -11.47 2.03 1.87
N THR A 210 -12.28 1.68 0.86
CA THR A 210 -13.61 1.09 1.05
C THR A 210 -13.49 -0.29 1.72
N ALA A 211 -12.64 -1.16 1.21
CA ALA A 211 -12.37 -2.46 1.82
C ALA A 211 -11.87 -2.31 3.26
N ARG A 212 -10.91 -1.42 3.48
CA ARG A 212 -10.34 -1.14 4.80
C ARG A 212 -11.37 -0.62 5.79
N PHE A 213 -12.28 0.25 5.36
CA PHE A 213 -13.36 0.77 6.20
C PHE A 213 -14.24 -0.36 6.75
N PHE A 214 -14.67 -1.29 5.89
CA PHE A 214 -15.54 -2.39 6.30
C PHE A 214 -14.80 -3.46 7.10
N LEU A 215 -13.59 -3.83 6.70
CA LEU A 215 -12.80 -4.84 7.41
C LEU A 215 -12.39 -4.39 8.82
N GLU A 216 -12.28 -3.08 9.05
CA GLU A 216 -11.93 -2.55 10.37
C GLU A 216 -12.97 -2.88 11.45
N PHE A 217 -14.24 -3.12 11.08
CA PHE A 217 -15.24 -3.61 12.04
C PHE A 217 -14.90 -5.00 12.59
N LEU A 218 -14.18 -5.81 11.83
CA LEU A 218 -13.79 -7.17 12.24
C LEU A 218 -12.47 -7.20 12.99
N ARG A 219 -11.66 -6.14 12.91
CA ARG A 219 -10.33 -6.09 13.51
C ARG A 219 -10.38 -5.95 15.03
N GLY A 220 -9.59 -6.78 15.71
CA GLY A 220 -9.51 -6.85 17.17
C GLY A 220 -8.23 -6.27 17.78
N ASP A 221 -7.28 -5.81 16.97
CA ASP A 221 -5.96 -5.38 17.42
C ASP A 221 -5.90 -3.88 17.83
N TYR A 222 -6.91 -3.07 17.51
CA TYR A 222 -6.98 -1.64 17.88
C TYR A 222 -8.31 -1.26 18.51
N VAL A 223 -8.26 -0.46 19.59
CA VAL A 223 -9.43 -0.04 20.37
C VAL A 223 -9.66 1.48 20.35
N ASN A 224 -8.75 2.26 19.76
CA ASN A 224 -8.90 3.72 19.75
C ASN A 224 -10.09 4.14 18.87
N VAL A 225 -11.13 4.67 19.53
CA VAL A 225 -12.38 5.09 18.88
C VAL A 225 -12.55 6.59 19.07
N THR A 226 -12.68 7.32 17.97
CA THR A 226 -13.02 8.74 17.96
C THR A 226 -14.36 8.92 17.20
N LEU A 227 -15.33 9.58 17.81
CA LEU A 227 -16.68 9.73 17.23
C LEU A 227 -17.36 8.39 16.87
N GLY A 228 -17.07 7.32 17.61
CA GLY A 228 -17.65 5.98 17.36
C GLY A 228 -16.96 5.20 16.23
N LEU A 229 -15.93 5.76 15.58
CA LEU A 229 -15.15 5.10 14.53
C LEU A 229 -13.68 4.96 14.93
N LYS A 230 -13.03 3.89 14.49
CA LYS A 230 -11.59 3.72 14.66
C LYS A 230 -10.82 4.68 13.75
N SER A 231 -9.59 5.03 14.11
CA SER A 231 -8.75 5.97 13.33
C SER A 231 -8.60 5.53 11.87
N ALA A 232 -8.46 4.22 11.60
CA ALA A 232 -8.38 3.69 10.25
C ALA A 232 -9.69 3.87 9.46
N GLN A 233 -10.85 3.83 10.11
CA GLN A 233 -12.15 4.11 9.46
C GLN A 233 -12.30 5.57 9.10
N MET A 234 -11.89 6.48 9.98
CA MET A 234 -11.91 7.92 9.71
C MET A 234 -11.02 8.29 8.52
N THR A 235 -9.79 7.81 8.51
CA THR A 235 -8.85 8.06 7.40
C THR A 235 -9.35 7.44 6.09
N SER A 236 -9.95 6.25 6.14
CA SER A 236 -10.56 5.60 4.97
C SER A 236 -11.73 6.40 4.42
N LEU A 237 -12.61 6.91 5.28
CA LEU A 237 -13.76 7.72 4.85
C LEU A 237 -13.30 9.02 4.16
N ILE A 238 -12.31 9.70 4.73
CA ILE A 238 -11.71 10.89 4.11
C ILE A 238 -11.11 10.54 2.74
N ALA A 239 -10.35 9.45 2.67
CA ALA A 239 -9.71 9.01 1.43
C ALA A 239 -10.73 8.65 0.35
N ILE A 240 -11.87 8.03 0.70
CA ILE A 240 -12.97 7.74 -0.23
C ILE A 240 -13.57 9.02 -0.78
N ILE A 241 -13.92 9.98 0.09
CA ILE A 241 -14.56 11.24 -0.33
C ILE A 241 -13.62 12.03 -1.23
N VAL A 242 -12.37 12.25 -0.79
CA VAL A 242 -11.36 12.96 -1.58
C VAL A 242 -11.07 12.22 -2.89
N GLY A 243 -10.94 10.88 -2.83
CA GLY A 243 -10.72 10.05 -4.01
C GLY A 243 -11.83 10.21 -5.05
N ILE A 244 -13.10 10.15 -4.65
CA ILE A 244 -14.24 10.34 -5.56
C ILE A 244 -14.20 11.73 -6.20
N CYS A 245 -13.96 12.79 -5.41
CA CYS A 245 -13.84 14.15 -5.95
C CYS A 245 -12.70 14.26 -6.99
N VAL A 246 -11.53 13.70 -6.66
CA VAL A 246 -10.36 13.70 -7.57
C VAL A 246 -10.65 12.87 -8.82
N PHE A 247 -11.27 11.70 -8.70
CA PHE A 247 -11.61 10.83 -9.82
C PHE A 247 -12.51 11.54 -10.84
N ILE A 248 -13.56 12.21 -10.34
CA ILE A 248 -14.50 13.00 -11.18
C ILE A 248 -13.77 14.18 -11.81
N TYR A 249 -12.95 14.89 -11.04
CA TYR A 249 -12.19 16.05 -11.52
C TYR A 249 -11.21 15.68 -12.65
N LEU A 250 -10.45 14.58 -12.51
CA LEU A 250 -9.55 14.09 -13.55
C LEU A 250 -10.30 13.72 -14.83
N GLY A 251 -11.45 13.05 -14.72
CA GLY A 251 -12.30 12.75 -15.87
C GLY A 251 -12.87 14.00 -16.55
N TYR A 252 -13.21 15.03 -15.78
CA TYR A 252 -13.66 16.31 -16.33
C TYR A 252 -12.52 17.03 -17.10
N LEU A 253 -11.32 17.06 -16.52
CA LEU A 253 -10.15 17.69 -17.18
C LEU A 253 -9.81 17.00 -18.50
N GLU A 254 -9.83 15.67 -18.55
CA GLU A 254 -9.56 14.91 -19.76
C GLU A 254 -10.57 15.23 -20.86
N LYS A 255 -11.88 15.26 -20.55
CA LYS A 255 -12.93 15.63 -21.48
C LYS A 255 -12.77 17.07 -21.99
N LYS A 256 -12.37 18.01 -21.13
CA LYS A 256 -12.12 19.41 -21.51
C LYS A 256 -10.94 19.51 -22.48
N ASN A 257 -9.83 18.82 -22.19
CA ASN A 257 -8.65 18.82 -23.03
C ASN A 257 -8.93 18.22 -24.43
N GLN A 258 -9.71 17.14 -24.50
CA GLN A 258 -10.12 16.54 -25.78
C GLN A 258 -10.96 17.51 -26.62
N LYS A 259 -11.90 18.26 -26.02
CA LYS A 259 -12.70 19.27 -26.73
C LYS A 259 -11.82 20.40 -27.32
N VAL A 260 -10.82 20.85 -26.57
CA VAL A 260 -9.88 21.87 -27.03
C VAL A 260 -9.05 21.37 -28.23
N LEU A 261 -8.55 20.13 -28.17
CA LEU A 261 -7.78 19.52 -29.26
C LEU A 261 -8.62 19.40 -30.54
N VAL A 262 -9.86 18.96 -30.46
CA VAL A 262 -10.80 18.85 -31.56
C VAL A 262 -11.11 20.24 -32.18
N ALA A 263 -11.19 21.28 -31.36
CA ALA A 263 -11.45 22.65 -31.82
C ALA A 263 -10.25 23.27 -32.58
N ILE A 264 -9.02 22.87 -32.28
CA ILE A 264 -7.78 23.38 -32.87
C ILE A 264 -7.45 22.71 -34.24
N GLU A 265 -7.81 21.40 -34.39
CA GLU A 265 -7.54 20.63 -35.63
C GLU A 265 -8.09 21.30 -36.95
N PRO A 266 -9.32 21.83 -36.98
CA PRO A 266 -9.81 22.49 -38.21
C PRO A 266 -9.02 23.73 -38.60
N THR A 267 -8.53 24.50 -37.62
CA THR A 267 -7.79 25.76 -37.85
C THR A 267 -6.39 25.53 -38.43
N VAL A 268 -5.77 24.41 -38.14
CA VAL A 268 -4.43 24.06 -38.67
C VAL A 268 -4.51 23.53 -40.11
N LYS A 269 -5.59 22.80 -40.47
CA LYS A 269 -5.79 22.32 -41.86
C LYS A 269 -6.08 23.44 -42.84
N THR A 270 -6.73 24.52 -42.42
CA THR A 270 -6.99 25.71 -43.27
C THR A 270 -5.76 26.57 -43.48
N LYS A 271 -4.79 26.62 -42.56
CA LYS A 271 -3.54 27.38 -42.73
C LYS A 271 -2.49 26.69 -43.63
N LYS A 272 -2.59 25.38 -43.85
CA LYS A 272 -1.71 24.62 -44.76
C LYS A 272 -2.19 24.61 -46.23
N ARG A 273 -3.37 25.20 -46.53
CA ARG A 273 -3.95 25.30 -47.89
C ARG A 273 -3.89 26.71 -48.49
N LYS A 274 -3.24 27.66 -47.86
CA LYS A 274 -2.87 28.96 -48.39
C LYS A 274 -1.34 29.04 -48.47
#